data_4ad3db41376727fbf6add74f4d9b22a8
#
_entry.id   4ad3db41376727fbf6add74f4d9b22a8
#
_cell.length_a   1.000
_cell.length_b   1.000
_cell.length_c   1.000
_cell.angle_alpha   90.00
_cell.angle_beta   90.00
_cell.angle_gamma   90.00
#
_symmetry.space_group_name_H-M   'P 1'
#
loop_
_entity.id
_entity.type
_entity.pdbx_description
1 polymer ?
#
loop_
_entity_poly.entity_id
_entity_poly.type
_entity_poly.pdbx_seq_one_letter_code
_entity_poly.pdbx_strand_id
1 'polypeptide(L)'
;DGCDVGVSVTKAETIWAKYPEGQRRPHRFRDGMWSNCNLFALKSRETLGAAKAFEGGGQFGKSKKRVLQAFGWFNLLLYVSKMMTLKGTFERISKRFGVRIAPIEMPFAEAPIDVDNERTARIAREILAARAAEAA
;
A
#
# COMPACT_ATOMS: atom_id res chain seq x y z
N ASP A 1 -13.31 -11.33 2.61
CA ASP A 1 -13.78 -12.32 3.42
C ASP A 1 -12.77 -12.98 4.38
N GLY A 2 -12.86 -12.74 5.67
CA GLY A 2 -12.05 -13.40 6.70
C GLY A 2 -10.87 -12.59 7.26
N CYS A 3 -10.63 -11.35 6.82
CA CYS A 3 -9.68 -10.44 7.47
C CYS A 3 -10.40 -9.46 8.39
N ASP A 4 -9.66 -8.92 9.35
CA ASP A 4 -10.13 -7.92 10.30
C ASP A 4 -9.73 -6.50 9.84
N VAL A 5 -8.61 -6.42 9.10
CA VAL A 5 -8.12 -5.20 8.45
C VAL A 5 -7.73 -5.52 7.01
N GLY A 6 -8.31 -4.82 6.05
CA GLY A 6 -7.90 -4.84 4.65
C GLY A 6 -7.02 -3.65 4.33
N VAL A 7 -5.90 -3.88 3.65
CA VAL A 7 -4.99 -2.82 3.17
C VAL A 7 -5.00 -2.85 1.65
N SER A 8 -5.47 -1.79 1.03
CA SER A 8 -5.58 -1.71 -0.43
C SER A 8 -4.23 -1.51 -1.09
N VAL A 9 -3.95 -2.33 -2.08
CA VAL A 9 -2.71 -2.31 -2.87
C VAL A 9 -3.02 -2.46 -4.35
N THR A 10 -2.21 -1.87 -5.21
CA THR A 10 -2.30 -2.03 -6.67
C THR A 10 -0.97 -2.51 -7.22
N LYS A 11 -1.00 -3.41 -8.19
CA LYS A 11 0.21 -3.84 -8.91
C LYS A 11 0.85 -2.67 -9.65
N ALA A 12 2.16 -2.59 -9.61
CA ALA A 12 2.90 -1.52 -10.32
C ALA A 12 2.66 -1.57 -11.82
N GLU A 13 2.53 -2.76 -12.41
CA GLU A 13 2.22 -2.97 -13.82
C GLU A 13 0.88 -2.34 -14.22
N THR A 14 -0.15 -2.47 -13.36
CA THR A 14 -1.47 -1.85 -13.57
C THR A 14 -1.37 -0.32 -13.60
N ILE A 15 -0.55 0.26 -12.69
CA ILE A 15 -0.32 1.70 -12.64
C ILE A 15 0.40 2.18 -13.89
N TRP A 16 1.50 1.52 -14.24
CA TRP A 16 2.36 1.93 -15.35
C TRP A 16 1.72 1.76 -16.72
N ALA A 17 0.80 0.79 -16.87
CA ALA A 17 0.04 0.62 -18.12
C ALA A 17 -0.80 1.85 -18.45
N LYS A 18 -1.30 2.60 -17.48
CA LYS A 18 -2.13 3.79 -17.67
C LYS A 18 -1.38 5.10 -17.34
N TYR A 19 -0.54 5.06 -16.31
CA TYR A 19 0.22 6.20 -15.80
C TYR A 19 1.69 5.82 -15.62
N PRO A 20 2.53 5.85 -16.65
CA PRO A 20 3.93 5.40 -16.59
C PRO A 20 4.75 6.10 -15.50
N GLU A 21 4.44 7.36 -15.20
CA GLU A 21 5.06 8.12 -14.13
C GLU A 21 4.29 8.10 -12.79
N GLY A 22 3.16 7.39 -12.72
CA GLY A 22 2.26 7.40 -11.57
C GLY A 22 2.90 6.90 -10.27
N GLN A 23 3.80 5.93 -10.39
CA GLN A 23 4.52 5.38 -9.23
C GLN A 23 5.99 5.09 -9.60
N ARG A 24 6.92 5.76 -8.91
CA ARG A 24 8.37 5.60 -9.14
C ARG A 24 9.05 4.65 -8.18
N ARG A 25 8.46 4.37 -7.02
CA ARG A 25 9.05 3.57 -5.94
C ARG A 25 8.06 2.56 -5.36
N PRO A 26 7.60 1.58 -6.15
CA PRO A 26 6.75 0.53 -5.63
C PRO A 26 7.52 -0.35 -4.65
N HIS A 27 6.80 -0.98 -3.74
CA HIS A 27 7.35 -2.00 -2.86
C HIS A 27 7.60 -3.29 -3.63
N ARG A 28 8.81 -3.83 -3.52
CA ARG A 28 9.22 -5.07 -4.20
C ARG A 28 9.04 -6.25 -3.26
N PHE A 29 8.32 -7.25 -3.75
CA PHE A 29 8.16 -8.57 -3.13
C PHE A 29 8.62 -9.65 -4.10
N ARG A 30 8.72 -10.89 -3.64
CA ARG A 30 9.09 -12.04 -4.49
C ARG A 30 8.07 -12.28 -5.61
N ASP A 31 6.81 -11.98 -5.35
CA ASP A 31 5.65 -12.18 -6.23
C ASP A 31 5.23 -10.93 -7.02
N GLY A 32 6.06 -9.88 -7.04
CA GLY A 32 5.80 -8.69 -7.85
C GLY A 32 6.11 -7.37 -7.17
N MET A 33 5.70 -6.29 -7.82
CA MET A 33 5.84 -4.93 -7.32
C MET A 33 4.46 -4.32 -7.04
N TRP A 34 4.32 -3.71 -5.88
CA TRP A 34 3.03 -3.24 -5.37
C TRP A 34 3.13 -1.82 -4.81
N SER A 35 2.08 -1.06 -4.96
CA SER A 35 1.92 0.25 -4.35
C SER A 35 0.76 0.26 -3.37
N ASN A 36 0.95 0.90 -2.22
CA ASN A 36 -0.12 1.15 -1.26
C ASN A 36 -1.07 2.23 -1.79
N CYS A 37 -2.38 2.03 -1.61
CA CYS A 37 -3.40 2.99 -2.02
C CYS A 37 -3.86 3.91 -0.88
N ASN A 38 -3.24 3.81 0.31
CA ASN A 38 -3.62 4.57 1.52
C ASN A 38 -5.12 4.43 1.90
N LEU A 39 -5.75 3.34 1.47
CA LEU A 39 -7.13 3.00 1.77
C LEU A 39 -7.19 1.73 2.60
N PHE A 40 -7.92 1.77 3.71
CA PHE A 40 -8.04 0.68 4.67
C PHE A 40 -9.50 0.33 4.90
N ALA A 41 -9.80 -0.97 4.95
CA ALA A 41 -11.08 -1.50 5.38
C ALA A 41 -10.94 -2.09 6.79
N LEU A 42 -11.80 -1.68 7.72
CA LEU A 42 -11.80 -2.15 9.10
C LEU A 42 -13.10 -2.90 9.37
N LYS A 43 -13.01 -4.11 9.89
CA LYS A 43 -14.17 -4.93 10.22
C LYS A 43 -14.96 -4.36 11.40
N SER A 44 -14.26 -3.79 12.38
CA SER A 44 -14.88 -3.24 13.58
C SER A 44 -14.02 -2.12 14.19
N ARG A 45 -14.58 -1.42 15.17
CA ARG A 45 -13.90 -0.34 15.88
C ARG A 45 -12.68 -0.82 16.69
N GLU A 46 -12.72 -2.04 17.19
CA GLU A 46 -11.61 -2.66 17.95
C GLU A 46 -10.36 -2.85 17.08
N THR A 47 -10.55 -3.04 15.76
CA THR A 47 -9.42 -3.18 14.81
C THR A 47 -8.71 -1.85 14.50
N LEU A 48 -9.26 -0.73 14.94
CA LEU A 48 -8.68 0.61 14.72
C LEU A 48 -7.27 0.75 15.34
N GLY A 49 -7.03 0.08 16.48
CA GLY A 49 -5.71 0.05 17.11
C GLY A 49 -4.61 -0.52 16.20
N ALA A 50 -4.93 -1.57 15.47
CA ALA A 50 -4.01 -2.16 14.49
C ALA A 50 -3.84 -1.26 13.24
N ALA A 51 -4.90 -0.61 12.79
CA ALA A 51 -4.84 0.34 11.67
C ALA A 51 -3.97 1.56 11.97
N LYS A 52 -3.97 2.05 13.22
CA LYS A 52 -3.09 3.15 13.66
C LYS A 52 -1.60 2.83 13.49
N ALA A 53 -1.19 1.57 13.52
CA ALA A 53 0.18 1.18 13.22
C ALA A 53 0.58 1.49 11.75
N PHE A 54 -0.41 1.60 10.86
CA PHE A 54 -0.24 1.99 9.45
C PHE A 54 -0.52 3.48 9.20
N GLU A 55 -0.93 4.22 10.22
CA GLU A 55 -1.20 5.65 10.20
C GLU A 55 0.12 6.44 10.05
N GLY A 56 0.60 6.56 8.93
CA GLY A 56 1.90 7.13 8.59
C GLY A 56 2.34 6.67 7.21
N GLY A 57 1.51 5.88 6.55
CA GLY A 57 1.52 5.51 5.14
C GLY A 57 2.90 5.44 4.51
N GLY A 58 3.18 6.27 3.52
CA GLY A 58 4.47 6.36 2.85
C GLY A 58 5.67 6.75 3.74
N GLN A 59 5.45 7.10 5.00
CA GLN A 59 6.54 7.39 5.95
C GLN A 59 7.14 6.13 6.60
N PHE A 60 6.49 4.98 6.53
CA PHE A 60 7.09 3.73 6.98
C PHE A 60 8.40 3.44 6.25
N GLY A 61 8.45 3.70 4.94
CA GLY A 61 9.67 3.55 4.15
C GLY A 61 10.77 4.57 4.46
N LYS A 62 10.44 5.69 5.09
CA LYS A 62 11.40 6.78 5.39
C LYS A 62 12.11 6.61 6.74
N SER A 63 11.58 5.83 7.67
CA SER A 63 12.19 5.61 8.99
C SER A 63 12.43 4.14 9.27
N LYS A 64 13.65 3.68 8.99
CA LYS A 64 14.12 2.32 9.32
C LYS A 64 13.89 1.97 10.80
N LYS A 65 14.00 2.95 11.71
CA LYS A 65 13.80 2.78 13.14
C LYS A 65 12.34 2.45 13.50
N ARG A 66 11.36 3.11 12.87
CA ARG A 66 9.93 2.81 13.05
C ARG A 66 9.56 1.43 12.50
N VAL A 67 10.08 1.09 11.33
CA VAL A 67 9.91 -0.23 10.73
C VAL A 67 10.51 -1.31 11.63
N LEU A 68 11.73 -1.08 12.16
CA LEU A 68 12.38 -2.01 13.07
C LEU A 68 11.59 -2.21 14.37
N GLN A 69 11.05 -1.14 14.95
CA GLN A 69 10.23 -1.21 16.16
C GLN A 69 8.89 -1.92 15.93
N ALA A 70 8.25 -1.66 14.79
CA ALA A 70 6.96 -2.26 14.45
C ALA A 70 7.07 -3.73 14.02
N PHE A 71 8.10 -4.08 13.26
CA PHE A 71 8.21 -5.40 12.61
C PHE A 71 9.30 -6.31 13.21
N GLY A 72 10.24 -5.77 13.95
CA GLY A 72 11.42 -6.49 14.43
C GLY A 72 12.50 -6.66 13.34
N TRP A 73 13.76 -6.83 13.77
CA TRP A 73 14.92 -6.87 12.88
C TRP A 73 14.87 -8.02 11.86
N PHE A 74 14.37 -9.19 12.26
CA PHE A 74 14.30 -10.37 11.38
C PHE A 74 13.29 -10.16 10.23
N ASN A 75 12.12 -9.61 10.52
CA ASN A 75 11.12 -9.30 9.51
C ASN A 75 11.58 -8.16 8.59
N LEU A 76 12.34 -7.20 9.12
CA LEU A 76 12.97 -6.16 8.32
C LEU A 76 14.01 -6.74 7.35
N LEU A 77 14.85 -7.67 7.81
CA LEU A 77 15.83 -8.35 6.98
C LEU A 77 15.15 -9.13 5.84
N LEU A 78 14.10 -9.87 6.14
CA LEU A 78 13.31 -10.60 5.14
C LEU A 78 12.63 -9.65 4.13
N TYR A 79 12.13 -8.51 4.57
CA TYR A 79 11.54 -7.50 3.69
C TYR A 79 12.61 -6.89 2.77
N VAL A 80 13.75 -6.50 3.31
CA VAL A 80 14.86 -5.90 2.53
C VAL A 80 15.46 -6.90 1.55
N SER A 81 15.54 -8.19 1.92
CA SER A 81 16.03 -9.25 1.04
C SER A 81 15.09 -9.56 -0.14
N LYS A 82 13.88 -9.02 -0.14
CA LYS A 82 12.82 -9.25 -1.17
C LYS A 82 12.45 -10.73 -1.32
N MET A 83 12.70 -11.54 -0.30
CA MET A 83 12.42 -12.99 -0.31
C MET A 83 10.97 -13.30 0.05
N MET A 84 10.22 -12.34 0.60
CA MET A 84 8.84 -12.54 1.00
C MET A 84 7.87 -12.19 -0.13
N THR A 85 6.76 -12.94 -0.20
CA THR A 85 5.60 -12.57 -0.98
C THR A 85 4.81 -11.46 -0.27
N LEU A 86 3.97 -10.74 -1.01
CA LEU A 86 3.06 -9.76 -0.42
C LEU A 86 2.21 -10.42 0.68
N LYS A 87 1.54 -11.53 0.37
CA LYS A 87 0.70 -12.26 1.32
C LYS A 87 1.48 -12.71 2.56
N GLY A 88 2.65 -13.31 2.39
CA GLY A 88 3.49 -13.76 3.50
C GLY A 88 3.95 -12.62 4.41
N THR A 89 4.16 -11.43 3.86
CA THR A 89 4.44 -10.22 4.65
C THR A 89 3.24 -9.84 5.52
N PHE A 90 2.03 -9.82 4.95
CA PHE A 90 0.82 -9.50 5.70
C PHE A 90 0.47 -10.56 6.77
N GLU A 91 0.73 -11.83 6.52
CA GLU A 91 0.58 -12.89 7.53
C GLU A 91 1.50 -12.67 8.74
N ARG A 92 2.75 -12.25 8.51
CA ARG A 92 3.69 -11.93 9.62
C ARG A 92 3.27 -10.69 10.38
N ILE A 93 2.80 -9.66 9.68
CA ILE A 93 2.23 -8.46 10.30
C ILE A 93 1.02 -8.84 11.16
N SER A 94 0.12 -9.67 10.64
CA SER A 94 -1.06 -10.17 11.34
C SER A 94 -0.69 -10.85 12.67
N LYS A 95 0.30 -11.74 12.63
CA LYS A 95 0.82 -12.41 13.85
C LYS A 95 1.38 -11.41 14.87
N ARG A 96 2.05 -10.38 14.40
CA ARG A 96 2.65 -9.35 15.27
C ARG A 96 1.61 -8.51 15.99
N PHE A 97 0.52 -8.16 15.31
CA PHE A 97 -0.54 -7.31 15.85
C PHE A 97 -1.73 -8.09 16.45
N GLY A 98 -1.75 -9.41 16.33
CA GLY A 98 -2.83 -10.25 16.86
C GLY A 98 -4.17 -10.06 16.14
N VAL A 99 -4.16 -9.50 14.92
CA VAL A 99 -5.33 -9.29 14.07
C VAL A 99 -5.05 -9.76 12.65
N ARG A 100 -6.06 -10.24 11.95
CA ARG A 100 -5.91 -10.72 10.58
C ARG A 100 -5.89 -9.53 9.61
N ILE A 101 -4.70 -9.20 9.12
CA ILE A 101 -4.49 -8.13 8.15
C ILE A 101 -4.21 -8.77 6.79
N ALA A 102 -4.92 -8.35 5.74
CA ALA A 102 -4.75 -8.88 4.40
C ALA A 102 -4.59 -7.77 3.36
N PRO A 103 -3.79 -8.00 2.30
CA PRO A 103 -3.76 -7.12 1.15
C PRO A 103 -5.05 -7.32 0.34
N ILE A 104 -5.64 -6.21 -0.09
CA ILE A 104 -6.78 -6.18 -1.02
C ILE A 104 -6.28 -5.58 -2.32
N GLU A 105 -6.22 -6.40 -3.36
CA GLU A 105 -5.81 -5.94 -4.68
C GLU A 105 -6.88 -5.04 -5.31
N MET A 106 -6.49 -3.81 -5.65
CA MET A 106 -7.33 -2.85 -6.35
C MET A 106 -7.01 -2.88 -7.84
N PRO A 107 -7.99 -3.03 -8.71
CA PRO A 107 -7.78 -3.07 -10.16
C PRO A 107 -7.63 -1.66 -10.78
N PHE A 108 -7.59 -0.61 -9.97
CA PHE A 108 -7.60 0.77 -10.40
C PHE A 108 -6.18 1.37 -10.41
N ALA A 109 -5.73 1.78 -11.58
CA ALA A 109 -4.39 2.36 -11.76
C ALA A 109 -4.19 3.68 -11.00
N GLU A 110 -5.25 4.44 -10.81
CA GLU A 110 -5.26 5.72 -10.11
C GLU A 110 -5.28 5.61 -8.58
N ALA A 111 -5.71 4.46 -8.02
CA ALA A 111 -5.90 4.30 -6.58
C ALA A 111 -4.66 4.62 -5.72
N PRO A 112 -3.43 4.30 -6.14
CA PRO A 112 -2.23 4.62 -5.36
C PRO A 112 -1.58 5.96 -5.71
N ILE A 113 -2.23 6.82 -6.51
CA ILE A 113 -1.66 8.11 -6.92
C ILE A 113 -1.98 9.17 -5.87
N ASP A 114 -0.99 9.50 -5.04
CA ASP A 114 -1.06 10.57 -4.05
C ASP A 114 -0.48 11.87 -4.61
N VAL A 115 -1.08 13.00 -4.24
CA VAL A 115 -0.63 14.34 -4.65
C VAL A 115 0.45 14.86 -3.69
N ASP A 116 1.63 14.26 -3.78
CA ASP A 116 2.79 14.61 -2.93
C ASP A 116 3.72 15.67 -3.57
N ASN A 117 3.63 15.83 -4.88
CA ASN A 117 4.54 16.69 -5.65
C ASN A 117 3.89 17.11 -6.99
N GLU A 118 4.55 18.04 -7.71
CA GLU A 118 4.01 18.59 -8.96
C GLU A 118 3.75 17.53 -10.03
N ARG A 119 4.57 16.49 -10.13
CA ARG A 119 4.36 15.39 -11.08
C ARG A 119 3.04 14.65 -10.79
N THR A 120 2.80 14.25 -9.55
CA THR A 120 1.56 13.54 -9.18
C THR A 120 0.35 14.47 -9.17
N ALA A 121 0.54 15.76 -8.88
CA ALA A 121 -0.51 16.78 -9.04
C ALA A 121 -0.94 16.94 -10.50
N ARG A 122 0.00 16.92 -11.45
CA ARG A 122 -0.30 16.95 -12.89
C ARG A 122 -1.13 15.73 -13.30
N ILE A 123 -0.69 14.52 -12.92
CA ILE A 123 -1.41 13.28 -13.23
C ILE A 123 -2.83 13.30 -12.62
N ALA A 124 -2.98 13.77 -11.39
CA ALA A 124 -4.30 13.89 -10.76
C ALA A 124 -5.22 14.86 -11.49
N ARG A 125 -4.71 16.00 -11.97
CA ARG A 125 -5.48 16.94 -12.80
C ARG A 125 -5.92 16.31 -14.13
N GLU A 126 -5.04 15.56 -14.80
CA GLU A 126 -5.36 14.82 -16.03
C GLU A 126 -6.47 13.78 -15.79
N ILE A 127 -6.40 13.03 -14.69
CA ILE A 127 -7.43 12.04 -14.29
C ILE A 127 -8.79 12.74 -14.07
N LEU A 128 -8.79 13.85 -13.33
CA LEU A 128 -10.02 14.59 -13.02
C LEU A 128 -10.63 15.21 -14.27
N ALA A 129 -9.82 15.76 -15.17
CA ALA A 129 -10.28 16.32 -16.43
C ALA A 129 -10.89 15.25 -17.35
N ALA A 130 -10.28 14.07 -17.45
CA ALA A 130 -10.81 12.94 -18.20
C ALA A 130 -12.17 12.48 -17.65
N ARG A 131 -12.29 12.32 -16.32
CA ARG A 131 -13.56 11.95 -15.68
C ARG A 131 -14.67 13.00 -15.88
N ALA A 132 -14.33 14.28 -15.84
CA ALA A 132 -15.29 15.35 -16.10
C ALA A 132 -15.79 15.32 -17.56
N ALA A 133 -14.93 15.01 -18.51
CA ALA A 133 -15.29 14.87 -19.92
C ALA A 133 -16.17 13.65 -20.20
N GLU A 134 -15.94 12.54 -19.48
CA GLU A 134 -16.76 11.31 -19.57
C GLU A 134 -18.16 11.49 -18.96
N ALA A 135 -18.32 12.42 -18.00
CA ALA A 135 -19.58 12.69 -17.31
C ALA A 135 -20.45 13.77 -17.97
N ALA A 136 -19.92 14.45 -18.98
CA ALA A 136 -20.60 15.52 -19.72
C ALA A 136 -21.32 15.01 -20.97
#